data_a1a848e81cf2654e3ded21ceed12c30d
#
_entry.id   a1a848e81cf2654e3ded21ceed12c30d
#
_cell.length_a   1.000
_cell.length_b   1.000
_cell.length_c   1.000
_cell.angle_alpha   90.00
_cell.angle_beta   90.00
_cell.angle_gamma   90.00
#
_symmetry.space_group_name_H-M   'P 1'
#
loop_
_entity.id
_entity.type
_entity.pdbx_description
1 polymer ?
#
loop_
_entity_poly.entity_id
_entity_poly.type
_entity_poly.pdbx_seq_one_letter_code
_entity_poly.pdbx_strand_id
1 'polypeptide(L)'
;MTGQQDDFSHLDRAGRATASLARSPRLTVNIAIAGGILLAWFILGAMAIRGAEGRLPGVPGDVVLRYLPQLPLPDVLDRFFGMCLTPAPLDAGGAPVLALIVMWFLMAVATMLPSAAPMIRTYCEIADTARIKGEPVAHPLVLVAGYLSTWLVASIGFAVLTLLVHAFASSARLLDPVSGLAAAAALLVAGL
;
A
#
# COMPACT_ATOMS: atom_id res chain seq x y z
N MET A 1 14.01 44.49 -6.82
CA MET A 1 14.44 43.08 -6.60
C MET A 1 14.00 42.31 -7.82
N THR A 2 14.92 42.12 -8.77
CA THR A 2 14.68 41.37 -10.02
C THR A 2 14.56 39.90 -9.67
N GLY A 3 13.36 39.38 -9.87
CA GLY A 3 13.12 37.92 -9.73
C GLY A 3 14.02 37.16 -10.72
N GLN A 4 14.94 36.41 -10.19
CA GLN A 4 15.78 35.47 -10.93
C GLN A 4 14.84 34.42 -11.54
N GLN A 5 14.48 34.61 -12.79
CA GLN A 5 13.83 33.55 -13.58
C GLN A 5 14.89 32.48 -13.82
N ASP A 6 14.79 31.38 -13.06
CA ASP A 6 15.62 30.21 -13.30
C ASP A 6 15.35 29.71 -14.72
N ASP A 7 16.28 30.03 -15.63
CA ASP A 7 16.24 29.62 -17.03
C ASP A 7 16.68 28.14 -17.13
N PHE A 8 15.71 27.24 -17.30
CA PHE A 8 15.94 25.81 -17.52
C PHE A 8 16.02 25.43 -19.00
N SER A 9 16.35 26.38 -19.87
CA SER A 9 16.47 26.16 -21.31
C SER A 9 17.56 25.13 -21.68
N HIS A 10 18.54 24.94 -20.79
CA HIS A 10 19.63 23.97 -20.93
C HIS A 10 19.25 22.52 -20.56
N LEU A 11 18.08 22.28 -19.95
CA LEU A 11 17.62 20.96 -19.61
C LEU A 11 16.95 20.27 -20.82
N ASP A 12 17.13 18.95 -20.92
CA ASP A 12 16.42 18.13 -21.89
C ASP A 12 14.90 18.08 -21.58
N ARG A 13 14.10 17.43 -22.43
CA ARG A 13 12.65 17.32 -22.22
C ARG A 13 12.28 16.68 -20.89
N ALA A 14 13.01 15.64 -20.47
CA ALA A 14 12.79 14.95 -19.21
C ALA A 14 13.13 15.86 -18.01
N GLY A 15 14.27 16.55 -18.08
CA GLY A 15 14.70 17.52 -17.07
C GLY A 15 13.72 18.69 -16.89
N ARG A 16 13.16 19.21 -17.99
CA ARG A 16 12.12 20.26 -17.94
C ARG A 16 10.81 19.76 -17.33
N ALA A 17 10.39 18.52 -17.68
CA ALA A 17 9.19 17.94 -17.10
C ALA A 17 9.34 17.73 -15.58
N THR A 18 10.47 17.20 -15.12
CA THR A 18 10.74 17.03 -13.70
C THR A 18 10.85 18.37 -12.96
N ALA A 19 11.49 19.38 -13.55
CA ALA A 19 11.54 20.72 -12.98
C ALA A 19 10.16 21.40 -12.91
N SER A 20 9.28 21.19 -13.89
CA SER A 20 7.91 21.70 -13.85
C SER A 20 7.05 21.00 -12.79
N LEU A 21 7.21 19.69 -12.61
CA LEU A 21 6.55 18.94 -11.55
C LEU A 21 7.01 19.41 -10.15
N ALA A 22 8.30 19.66 -9.96
CA ALA A 22 8.83 20.18 -8.71
C ALA A 22 8.29 21.58 -8.35
N ARG A 23 7.90 22.38 -9.35
CA ARG A 23 7.31 23.74 -9.14
C ARG A 23 5.83 23.71 -8.79
N SER A 24 5.12 22.62 -9.08
CA SER A 24 3.70 22.47 -8.75
C SER A 24 3.50 21.40 -7.68
N PRO A 25 3.65 21.75 -6.39
CA PRO A 25 3.58 20.77 -5.31
C PRO A 25 2.25 20.00 -5.28
N ARG A 26 1.15 20.64 -5.71
CA ARG A 26 -0.16 19.97 -5.84
C ARG A 26 -0.15 18.86 -6.88
N LEU A 27 0.42 19.10 -8.05
CA LEU A 27 0.46 18.09 -9.12
C LEU A 27 1.35 16.92 -8.72
N THR A 28 2.51 17.21 -8.13
CA THR A 28 3.44 16.17 -7.63
C THR A 28 2.78 15.27 -6.57
N VAL A 29 2.09 15.89 -5.59
CA VAL A 29 1.38 15.14 -4.54
C VAL A 29 0.23 14.32 -5.13
N ASN A 30 -0.57 14.88 -6.03
CA ASN A 30 -1.66 14.13 -6.66
C ASN A 30 -1.16 12.94 -7.49
N ILE A 31 -0.08 13.12 -8.25
CA ILE A 31 0.53 12.03 -9.03
C ILE A 31 1.10 10.97 -8.10
N ALA A 32 1.78 11.36 -7.02
CA ALA A 32 2.33 10.43 -6.04
C ALA A 32 1.24 9.60 -5.35
N ILE A 33 0.14 10.24 -4.93
CA ILE A 33 -0.99 9.57 -4.31
C ILE A 33 -1.68 8.63 -5.32
N ALA A 34 -2.05 9.14 -6.49
CA ALA A 34 -2.72 8.32 -7.51
C ALA A 34 -1.84 7.15 -7.98
N GLY A 35 -0.55 7.40 -8.22
CA GLY A 35 0.41 6.39 -8.61
C GLY A 35 0.60 5.32 -7.52
N GLY A 36 0.72 5.74 -6.26
CA GLY A 36 0.83 4.83 -5.11
C GLY A 36 -0.40 3.94 -4.96
N ILE A 37 -1.61 4.51 -5.08
CA ILE A 37 -2.86 3.76 -5.02
C ILE A 37 -2.96 2.75 -6.17
N LEU A 38 -2.73 3.18 -7.41
CA LEU A 38 -2.81 2.31 -8.58
C LEU A 38 -1.77 1.19 -8.51
N LEU A 39 -0.54 1.50 -8.10
CA LEU A 39 0.51 0.51 -7.92
C LEU A 39 0.14 -0.52 -6.84
N ALA A 40 -0.37 -0.05 -5.70
CA ALA A 40 -0.79 -0.95 -4.61
C ALA A 40 -1.92 -1.88 -5.07
N TRP A 41 -2.95 -1.36 -5.74
CA TRP A 41 -4.02 -2.18 -6.30
C TRP A 41 -3.53 -3.15 -7.37
N PHE A 42 -2.60 -2.73 -8.22
CA PHE A 42 -2.01 -3.60 -9.24
C PHE A 42 -1.26 -4.78 -8.60
N ILE A 43 -0.41 -4.51 -7.60
CA ILE A 43 0.37 -5.55 -6.92
C ILE A 43 -0.57 -6.50 -6.15
N LEU A 44 -1.54 -5.97 -5.40
CA LEU A 44 -2.51 -6.78 -4.66
C LEU A 44 -3.40 -7.61 -5.60
N GLY A 45 -3.82 -7.04 -6.72
CA GLY A 45 -4.57 -7.76 -7.76
C GLY A 45 -3.76 -8.92 -8.37
N ALA A 46 -2.49 -8.67 -8.70
CA ALA A 46 -1.60 -9.71 -9.19
C ALA A 46 -1.38 -10.84 -8.15
N MET A 47 -1.22 -10.47 -6.86
CA MET A 47 -1.17 -11.46 -5.77
C MET A 47 -2.45 -12.27 -5.65
N ALA A 48 -3.62 -11.63 -5.77
CA ALA A 48 -4.91 -12.32 -5.69
C ALA A 48 -5.09 -13.34 -6.82
N ILE A 49 -4.70 -12.97 -8.05
CA ILE A 49 -4.75 -13.87 -9.22
C ILE A 49 -3.85 -15.10 -8.98
N ARG A 50 -2.60 -14.87 -8.53
CA ARG A 50 -1.67 -15.97 -8.23
C ARG A 50 -2.13 -16.83 -7.06
N GLY A 51 -2.71 -16.23 -6.03
CA GLY A 51 -3.26 -16.94 -4.88
C GLY A 51 -4.46 -17.82 -5.23
N ALA A 52 -5.26 -17.45 -6.24
CA ALA A 52 -6.41 -18.23 -6.69
C ALA A 52 -6.01 -19.53 -7.38
N GLU A 53 -4.83 -19.59 -8.01
CA GLU A 53 -4.35 -20.80 -8.69
C GLU A 53 -3.99 -21.93 -7.73
N GLY A 54 -3.48 -21.60 -6.54
CA GLY A 54 -3.08 -22.57 -5.51
C GLY A 54 -4.22 -23.07 -4.61
N ARG A 55 -5.43 -22.50 -4.71
CA ARG A 55 -6.56 -22.86 -3.85
C ARG A 55 -7.44 -23.92 -4.46
N LEU A 56 -8.07 -24.74 -3.59
CA LEU A 56 -9.11 -25.70 -4.00
C LEU A 56 -10.32 -24.95 -4.59
N PRO A 57 -10.97 -25.50 -5.63
CA PRO A 57 -12.17 -24.89 -6.23
C PRO A 57 -13.29 -24.83 -5.19
N GLY A 58 -13.93 -23.68 -5.05
CA GLY A 58 -15.10 -23.52 -4.18
C GLY A 58 -15.21 -22.21 -3.44
N VAL A 59 -14.17 -21.35 -3.48
CA VAL A 59 -14.26 -20.02 -2.86
C VAL A 59 -14.94 -19.04 -3.85
N PRO A 60 -15.99 -18.32 -3.41
CA PRO A 60 -16.64 -17.31 -4.25
C PRO A 60 -15.63 -16.27 -4.75
N GLY A 61 -15.57 -16.02 -6.05
CA GLY A 61 -14.63 -15.08 -6.67
C GLY A 61 -13.39 -15.72 -7.31
N ASP A 62 -12.92 -16.88 -6.86
CA ASP A 62 -11.77 -17.57 -7.47
C ASP A 62 -12.02 -17.94 -8.95
N VAL A 63 -13.28 -18.24 -9.28
CA VAL A 63 -13.68 -18.57 -10.66
C VAL A 63 -13.37 -17.42 -11.61
N VAL A 64 -13.67 -16.18 -11.21
CA VAL A 64 -13.40 -14.99 -12.03
C VAL A 64 -11.90 -14.73 -12.16
N LEU A 65 -11.15 -14.88 -11.06
CA LEU A 65 -9.71 -14.65 -11.04
C LEU A 65 -8.92 -15.66 -11.90
N ARG A 66 -9.41 -16.90 -12.02
CA ARG A 66 -8.79 -17.94 -12.86
C ARG A 66 -8.92 -17.69 -14.36
N TYR A 67 -9.93 -16.92 -14.80
CA TYR A 67 -10.11 -16.54 -16.21
C TYR A 67 -9.27 -15.32 -16.60
N LEU A 68 -8.65 -14.64 -15.66
CA LEU A 68 -7.79 -13.49 -15.95
C LEU A 68 -6.43 -13.98 -16.50
N PRO A 69 -5.92 -13.34 -17.59
CA PRO A 69 -4.65 -13.72 -18.16
C PRO A 69 -3.52 -13.52 -17.13
N GLN A 70 -2.66 -14.52 -17.02
CA GLN A 70 -1.48 -14.43 -16.18
C GLN A 70 -0.55 -13.33 -16.72
N LEU A 71 -0.28 -12.32 -15.89
CA LEU A 71 0.74 -11.33 -16.26
C LEU A 71 2.12 -11.97 -16.12
N PRO A 72 2.99 -11.86 -17.15
CA PRO A 72 4.39 -12.22 -17.01
C PRO A 72 5.05 -11.22 -16.03
N LEU A 73 5.23 -11.66 -14.79
CA LEU A 73 5.85 -10.86 -13.75
C LEU A 73 7.34 -11.21 -13.63
N PRO A 74 8.20 -10.26 -13.25
CA PRO A 74 9.59 -10.56 -12.95
C PRO A 74 9.71 -11.60 -11.81
N ASP A 75 10.70 -12.48 -11.90
CA ASP A 75 10.95 -13.56 -10.91
C ASP A 75 11.01 -13.07 -9.47
N VAL A 76 11.45 -11.83 -9.26
CA VAL A 76 11.51 -11.20 -7.94
C VAL A 76 10.11 -11.03 -7.34
N LEU A 77 9.12 -10.61 -8.14
CA LEU A 77 7.72 -10.47 -7.69
C LEU A 77 7.08 -11.84 -7.46
N ASP A 78 7.39 -12.84 -8.27
CA ASP A 78 6.88 -14.19 -8.07
C ASP A 78 7.39 -14.79 -6.76
N ARG A 79 8.66 -14.61 -6.43
CA ARG A 79 9.22 -15.02 -5.13
C ARG A 79 8.59 -14.26 -3.98
N PHE A 80 8.39 -12.95 -4.14
CA PHE A 80 7.72 -12.13 -3.14
C PHE A 80 6.29 -12.62 -2.88
N PHE A 81 5.51 -12.89 -3.92
CA PHE A 81 4.14 -13.40 -3.79
C PHE A 81 4.12 -14.80 -3.14
N GLY A 82 5.05 -15.67 -3.51
CA GLY A 82 5.22 -16.97 -2.87
C GLY A 82 5.44 -16.84 -1.36
N MET A 83 6.30 -15.92 -0.93
CA MET A 83 6.56 -15.66 0.49
C MET A 83 5.35 -15.07 1.23
N CYS A 84 4.52 -14.24 0.56
CA CYS A 84 3.33 -13.64 1.17
C CYS A 84 2.17 -14.63 1.29
N LEU A 85 2.04 -15.56 0.33
CA LEU A 85 0.91 -16.49 0.24
C LEU A 85 1.12 -17.77 1.06
N THR A 86 2.36 -18.13 1.36
CA THR A 86 2.68 -19.27 2.23
C THR A 86 2.89 -18.79 3.66
N PRO A 87 2.14 -19.35 4.64
CA PRO A 87 2.37 -19.04 6.05
C PRO A 87 3.81 -19.42 6.42
N ALA A 88 4.61 -18.42 6.77
CA ALA A 88 5.98 -18.65 7.18
C ALA A 88 6.00 -19.04 8.67
N PRO A 89 6.70 -20.12 9.05
CA PRO A 89 6.98 -20.38 10.45
C PRO A 89 7.85 -19.27 11.04
N LEU A 90 7.77 -19.05 12.36
CA LEU A 90 8.49 -17.96 13.06
C LEU A 90 10.01 -17.99 12.87
N ASP A 91 10.56 -19.14 12.54
CA ASP A 91 11.98 -19.41 12.29
C ASP A 91 12.40 -19.26 10.81
N ALA A 92 11.49 -18.89 9.92
CA ALA A 92 11.73 -18.80 8.47
C ALA A 92 12.67 -17.67 8.02
N GLY A 93 13.21 -16.88 8.96
CA GLY A 93 14.11 -15.78 8.66
C GLY A 93 13.39 -14.45 8.36
N GLY A 94 14.18 -13.41 8.07
CA GLY A 94 13.66 -12.03 7.94
C GLY A 94 12.89 -11.76 6.63
N ALA A 95 13.17 -12.47 5.54
CA ALA A 95 12.58 -12.20 4.23
C ALA A 95 11.05 -12.43 4.18
N PRO A 96 10.48 -13.54 4.69
CA PRO A 96 9.04 -13.73 4.76
C PRO A 96 8.35 -12.73 5.69
N VAL A 97 8.98 -12.37 6.80
CA VAL A 97 8.44 -11.35 7.72
C VAL A 97 8.37 -9.98 7.03
N LEU A 98 9.42 -9.60 6.32
CA LEU A 98 9.43 -8.36 5.53
C LEU A 98 8.35 -8.39 4.43
N ALA A 99 8.20 -9.50 3.72
CA ALA A 99 7.16 -9.67 2.72
C ALA A 99 5.76 -9.49 3.31
N LEU A 100 5.51 -10.03 4.50
CA LEU A 100 4.26 -9.87 5.23
C LEU A 100 4.01 -8.41 5.64
N ILE A 101 5.02 -7.70 6.13
CA ILE A 101 4.92 -6.27 6.46
C ILE A 101 4.58 -5.45 5.21
N VAL A 102 5.28 -5.71 4.10
CA VAL A 102 5.02 -5.01 2.82
C VAL A 102 3.61 -5.30 2.31
N MET A 103 3.14 -6.53 2.43
CA MET A 103 1.76 -6.90 2.05
C MET A 103 0.74 -6.08 2.86
N TRP A 104 0.86 -6.04 4.19
CA TRP A 104 -0.04 -5.25 5.04
C TRP A 104 0.04 -3.76 4.73
N PHE A 105 1.25 -3.25 4.45
CA PHE A 105 1.44 -1.86 4.06
C PHE A 105 0.78 -1.53 2.72
N LEU A 106 0.91 -2.41 1.71
CA LEU A 106 0.23 -2.24 0.41
C LEU A 106 -1.29 -2.25 0.57
N MET A 107 -1.83 -3.12 1.44
CA MET A 107 -3.26 -3.10 1.75
C MET A 107 -3.68 -1.78 2.38
N ALA A 108 -2.91 -1.25 3.33
CA ALA A 108 -3.18 0.05 3.94
C ALA A 108 -3.10 1.19 2.91
N VAL A 109 -2.11 1.21 2.04
CA VAL A 109 -2.00 2.20 0.96
C VAL A 109 -3.20 2.12 0.02
N ALA A 110 -3.58 0.91 -0.41
CA ALA A 110 -4.68 0.70 -1.35
C ALA A 110 -6.04 1.16 -0.80
N THR A 111 -6.28 1.02 0.50
CA THR A 111 -7.58 1.29 1.13
C THR A 111 -7.64 2.62 1.85
N MET A 112 -6.58 3.00 2.56
CA MET A 112 -6.58 4.17 3.44
C MET A 112 -6.07 5.44 2.76
N LEU A 113 -5.17 5.33 1.77
CA LEU A 113 -4.68 6.51 1.06
C LEU A 113 -5.77 7.20 0.20
N PRO A 114 -6.70 6.49 -0.46
CA PRO A 114 -7.82 7.13 -1.16
C PRO A 114 -8.71 7.96 -0.22
N SER A 115 -8.98 7.47 0.98
CA SER A 115 -9.81 8.18 1.97
C SER A 115 -9.11 9.42 2.55
N ALA A 116 -7.78 9.43 2.65
CA ALA A 116 -6.99 10.57 3.08
C ALA A 116 -6.75 11.61 1.97
N ALA A 117 -6.90 11.24 0.71
CA ALA A 117 -6.60 12.10 -0.44
C ALA A 117 -7.34 13.46 -0.42
N PRO A 118 -8.64 13.57 -0.07
CA PRO A 118 -9.33 14.85 0.04
C PRO A 118 -8.68 15.77 1.08
N MET A 119 -8.36 15.25 2.26
CA MET A 119 -7.69 16.01 3.33
C MET A 119 -6.32 16.55 2.87
N ILE A 120 -5.54 15.71 2.21
CA ILE A 120 -4.20 16.08 1.70
C ILE A 120 -4.33 17.19 0.63
N ARG A 121 -5.33 17.11 -0.25
CA ARG A 121 -5.61 18.13 -1.26
C ARG A 121 -5.97 19.48 -0.63
N THR A 122 -6.86 19.47 0.36
CA THR A 122 -7.23 20.69 1.12
C THR A 122 -6.00 21.28 1.80
N TYR A 123 -5.14 20.46 2.39
CA TYR A 123 -3.88 20.95 2.96
C TYR A 123 -2.98 21.62 1.90
N CYS A 124 -2.86 21.05 0.69
CA CYS A 124 -2.10 21.66 -0.40
C CYS A 124 -2.63 23.06 -0.75
N GLU A 125 -3.95 23.26 -0.73
CA GLU A 125 -4.58 24.55 -1.00
C GLU A 125 -4.26 25.59 0.09
N ILE A 126 -4.34 25.19 1.35
CA ILE A 126 -3.97 26.02 2.49
C ILE A 126 -2.48 26.38 2.44
N ALA A 127 -1.63 25.40 2.17
CA ALA A 127 -0.19 25.59 2.10
C ALA A 127 0.23 26.57 0.98
N ASP A 128 -0.42 26.51 -0.17
CA ASP A 128 -0.14 27.46 -1.25
C ASP A 128 -0.59 28.89 -0.90
N THR A 129 -1.75 29.03 -0.25
CA THR A 129 -2.24 30.33 0.20
C THR A 129 -1.32 30.95 1.27
N ALA A 130 -0.86 30.15 2.21
CA ALA A 130 0.06 30.58 3.26
C ALA A 130 1.44 30.97 2.70
N ARG A 131 1.95 30.24 1.70
CA ARG A 131 3.19 30.62 0.99
C ARG A 131 3.09 31.99 0.31
N ILE A 132 1.95 32.29 -0.32
CA ILE A 132 1.74 33.60 -0.94
C ILE A 132 1.80 34.71 0.11
N LYS A 133 1.34 34.43 1.35
CA LYS A 133 1.40 35.36 2.48
C LYS A 133 2.77 35.41 3.18
N GLY A 134 3.73 34.60 2.76
CA GLY A 134 5.07 34.52 3.39
C GLY A 134 5.09 33.77 4.72
N GLU A 135 4.06 32.99 5.04
CA GLU A 135 4.00 32.19 6.26
C GLU A 135 4.80 30.90 6.11
N PRO A 136 5.49 30.44 7.16
CA PRO A 136 6.21 29.18 7.14
C PRO A 136 5.23 28.00 7.11
N VAL A 137 5.29 27.19 6.07
CA VAL A 137 4.40 26.03 5.88
C VAL A 137 5.22 24.78 5.59
N ALA A 138 4.87 23.67 6.24
CA ALA A 138 5.47 22.38 5.96
C ALA A 138 5.13 21.92 4.53
N HIS A 139 6.09 21.28 3.88
CA HIS A 139 5.87 20.78 2.53
C HIS A 139 4.81 19.64 2.54
N PRO A 140 3.82 19.63 1.62
CA PRO A 140 2.74 18.64 1.63
C PRO A 140 3.22 17.17 1.59
N LEU A 141 4.37 16.89 0.99
CA LEU A 141 4.97 15.56 1.02
C LEU A 141 5.37 15.09 2.42
N VAL A 142 5.69 16.02 3.33
CA VAL A 142 5.98 15.68 4.74
C VAL A 142 4.72 15.14 5.42
N LEU A 143 3.55 15.74 5.13
CA LEU A 143 2.27 15.25 5.61
C LEU A 143 1.97 13.83 5.09
N VAL A 144 2.17 13.61 3.79
CA VAL A 144 1.99 12.28 3.18
C VAL A 144 2.95 11.26 3.79
N ALA A 145 4.23 11.63 3.96
CA ALA A 145 5.23 10.75 4.57
C ALA A 145 4.87 10.42 6.03
N GLY A 146 4.42 11.41 6.81
CA GLY A 146 3.94 11.19 8.18
C GLY A 146 2.75 10.25 8.24
N TYR A 147 1.78 10.42 7.33
CA TYR A 147 0.63 9.54 7.21
C TYR A 147 1.03 8.10 6.86
N LEU A 148 1.90 7.93 5.87
CA LEU A 148 2.39 6.61 5.45
C LEU A 148 3.24 5.94 6.54
N SER A 149 4.04 6.69 7.30
CA SER A 149 4.83 6.13 8.40
C SER A 149 3.94 5.59 9.53
N THR A 150 2.83 6.25 9.84
CA THR A 150 1.85 5.73 10.79
C THR A 150 1.27 4.38 10.34
N TRP A 151 0.91 4.27 9.06
CA TRP A 151 0.42 3.01 8.49
C TRP A 151 1.51 1.93 8.40
N LEU A 152 2.77 2.32 8.19
CA LEU A 152 3.88 1.38 8.24
C LEU A 152 4.03 0.76 9.63
N VAL A 153 3.95 1.57 10.68
CA VAL A 153 3.98 1.07 12.07
C VAL A 153 2.80 0.15 12.34
N ALA A 154 1.59 0.52 11.91
CA ALA A 154 0.41 -0.35 12.02
C ALA A 154 0.61 -1.68 11.27
N SER A 155 1.20 -1.64 10.06
CA SER A 155 1.49 -2.83 9.24
C SER A 155 2.48 -3.78 9.92
N ILE A 156 3.48 -3.24 10.60
CA ILE A 156 4.40 -4.05 11.45
C ILE A 156 3.61 -4.73 12.57
N GLY A 157 2.72 -4.00 13.25
CA GLY A 157 1.86 -4.55 14.28
C GLY A 157 0.96 -5.68 13.76
N PHE A 158 0.32 -5.50 12.61
CA PHE A 158 -0.50 -6.53 11.97
C PHE A 158 0.32 -7.74 11.50
N ALA A 159 1.54 -7.55 11.01
CA ALA A 159 2.43 -8.65 10.65
C ALA A 159 2.80 -9.48 11.88
N VAL A 160 3.17 -8.83 12.98
CA VAL A 160 3.45 -9.52 14.25
C VAL A 160 2.21 -10.26 14.75
N LEU A 161 1.04 -9.62 14.72
CA LEU A 161 -0.21 -10.27 15.13
C LEU A 161 -0.52 -11.50 14.27
N THR A 162 -0.33 -11.41 12.95
CA THR A 162 -0.52 -12.54 12.01
C THR A 162 0.39 -13.70 12.36
N LEU A 163 1.67 -13.44 12.64
CA LEU A 163 2.63 -14.46 13.03
C LEU A 163 2.26 -15.11 14.37
N LEU A 164 1.84 -14.31 15.35
CA LEU A 164 1.39 -14.83 16.65
C LEU A 164 0.16 -15.71 16.51
N VAL A 165 -0.86 -15.24 15.79
CA VAL A 165 -2.07 -16.03 15.53
C VAL A 165 -1.73 -17.35 14.84
N HIS A 166 -0.83 -17.32 13.85
CA HIS A 166 -0.41 -18.52 13.15
C HIS A 166 0.35 -19.49 14.06
N ALA A 167 1.24 -19.00 14.91
CA ALA A 167 1.97 -19.81 15.88
C ALA A 167 1.03 -20.49 16.89
N PHE A 168 0.03 -19.76 17.40
CA PHE A 168 -0.98 -20.33 18.30
C PHE A 168 -1.92 -21.31 17.60
N ALA A 169 -2.38 -20.98 16.38
CA ALA A 169 -3.28 -21.83 15.62
C ALA A 169 -2.60 -23.17 15.20
N SER A 170 -1.33 -23.13 14.84
CA SER A 170 -0.58 -24.35 14.51
C SER A 170 -0.42 -25.30 15.70
N SER A 171 -0.39 -24.77 16.92
CA SER A 171 -0.32 -25.54 18.16
C SER A 171 -1.67 -26.15 18.57
N ALA A 172 -2.78 -25.60 18.10
CA ALA A 172 -4.13 -25.95 18.52
C ALA A 172 -4.96 -26.52 17.35
N ARG A 173 -4.59 -27.71 16.85
CA ARG A 173 -5.35 -28.45 15.81
C ARG A 173 -6.83 -28.67 16.13
N LEU A 174 -7.25 -28.45 17.38
CA LEU A 174 -8.64 -28.57 17.84
C LEU A 174 -9.51 -27.36 17.50
N LEU A 175 -8.96 -26.26 16.96
CA LEU A 175 -9.68 -24.99 16.73
C LEU A 175 -10.15 -24.79 15.28
N ASP A 176 -9.92 -25.72 14.36
CA ASP A 176 -10.33 -25.59 12.97
C ASP A 176 -11.84 -25.27 12.77
N PRO A 177 -12.79 -25.95 13.44
CA PRO A 177 -14.20 -25.58 13.33
C PRO A 177 -14.55 -24.29 14.08
N VAL A 178 -13.80 -23.96 15.14
CA VAL A 178 -14.07 -22.77 15.99
C VAL A 178 -13.52 -21.49 15.30
N SER A 179 -12.43 -21.60 14.54
CA SER A 179 -11.84 -20.47 13.83
C SER A 179 -12.78 -19.89 12.77
N GLY A 180 -13.52 -20.72 12.06
CA GLY A 180 -14.54 -20.28 11.08
C GLY A 180 -15.69 -19.54 11.74
N LEU A 181 -16.20 -20.03 12.87
CA LEU A 181 -17.26 -19.38 13.64
C LEU A 181 -16.79 -18.06 14.26
N ALA A 182 -15.57 -18.00 14.79
CA ALA A 182 -14.99 -16.78 15.34
C ALA A 182 -14.79 -15.70 14.27
N ALA A 183 -14.32 -16.09 13.08
CA ALA A 183 -14.19 -15.18 11.95
C ALA A 183 -15.55 -14.66 11.47
N ALA A 184 -16.57 -15.53 11.37
CA ALA A 184 -17.93 -15.13 11.02
C ALA A 184 -18.53 -14.19 12.06
N ALA A 185 -18.35 -14.47 13.35
CA ALA A 185 -18.80 -13.62 14.44
C ALA A 185 -18.10 -12.25 14.42
N ALA A 186 -16.78 -12.21 14.18
CA ALA A 186 -16.03 -10.96 14.06
C ALA A 186 -16.51 -10.11 12.89
N LEU A 187 -16.82 -10.72 11.74
CA LEU A 187 -17.38 -10.02 10.57
C LEU A 187 -18.77 -9.46 10.85
N LEU A 188 -19.64 -10.22 11.56
CA LEU A 188 -20.96 -9.75 11.95
C LEU A 188 -20.88 -8.55 12.92
N VAL A 189 -19.97 -8.60 13.89
CA VAL A 189 -19.76 -7.49 14.84
C VAL A 189 -19.18 -6.25 14.13
N ALA A 190 -18.30 -6.44 13.15
CA ALA A 190 -17.73 -5.33 12.38
C ALA A 190 -18.73 -4.70 11.40
N GLY A 191 -19.79 -5.43 11.02
CA GLY A 191 -20.84 -4.96 10.09
C GLY A 191 -22.06 -4.33 10.78
N LEU A 192 -22.14 -4.38 12.11
CA LEU A 192 -23.14 -3.72 12.96
C LEU A 192 -22.65 -2.35 13.44
#